data_a29c297a5216b6cf090846adef385f4c
#
_entry.id   a29c297a5216b6cf090846adef385f4c
#
_cell.length_a   1.000
_cell.length_b   1.000
_cell.length_c   1.000
_cell.angle_alpha   90.00
_cell.angle_beta   90.00
_cell.angle_gamma   90.00
#
_symmetry.space_group_name_H-M   'P 1'
#
loop_
_entity.id
_entity.type
_entity.pdbx_description
1 polymer ?
#
loop_
_entity_poly.entity_id
_entity_poly.type
_entity_poly.pdbx_seq_one_letter_code
_entity_poly.pdbx_strand_id
1 'polypeptide(L)'
;MKQLNGGSQMTDVWRIPAVGMWEKTCGKHPTQKPLRLLYRIILASTNEGDTILDPFAGSSTTGIAANLLNRNFIGIEQDSDFIELSKRRRESLNNPIEAQKLLKKMRETPEETTVLVNHARTKDYELMIEKGMCYLRAGDSKGSLLVQKGFERLGYILLHTNGENAQLFKLSK
;
A
#
# COMPACT_ATOMS: atom_id res chain seq x y z
N MET A 1 -4.00 9.34 13.25
CA MET A 1 -2.96 8.28 13.13
C MET A 1 -3.50 6.88 13.35
N LYS A 2 -4.21 6.60 14.44
CA LYS A 2 -4.82 5.27 14.67
C LYS A 2 -5.75 4.80 13.55
N GLN A 3 -6.50 5.71 12.91
CA GLN A 3 -7.43 5.37 11.82
C GLN A 3 -6.73 4.85 10.56
N LEU A 4 -5.47 5.25 10.31
CA LEU A 4 -4.69 4.81 9.15
C LEU A 4 -4.14 3.39 9.25
N ASN A 5 -4.10 2.85 10.45
CA ASN A 5 -3.48 1.56 10.74
C ASN A 5 -4.47 0.62 11.46
N GLY A 6 -5.74 0.66 11.06
CA GLY A 6 -6.77 -0.22 11.62
C GLY A 6 -6.95 -0.08 13.14
N GLY A 7 -6.74 1.12 13.69
CA GLY A 7 -6.83 1.39 15.14
C GLY A 7 -5.52 1.22 15.91
N SER A 8 -4.48 0.66 15.31
CA SER A 8 -3.17 0.47 15.93
C SER A 8 -2.26 1.68 15.76
N GLN A 9 -1.27 1.83 16.62
CA GLN A 9 -0.24 2.86 16.45
C GLN A 9 0.64 2.53 15.24
N MET A 10 1.03 3.57 14.48
CA MET A 10 1.95 3.39 13.35
C MET A 10 3.33 2.98 13.85
N THR A 11 3.94 2.04 13.14
CA THR A 11 5.34 1.63 13.38
C THR A 11 6.30 2.66 12.75
N ASP A 12 7.55 2.61 13.14
CA ASP A 12 8.66 3.40 12.61
C ASP A 12 9.13 2.91 11.22
N VAL A 13 8.80 1.69 10.85
CA VAL A 13 9.12 1.09 9.56
C VAL A 13 7.86 0.99 8.70
N TRP A 14 7.88 1.66 7.55
CA TRP A 14 6.78 1.63 6.57
C TRP A 14 7.20 0.90 5.30
N ARG A 15 6.47 -0.13 4.95
CA ARG A 15 6.62 -0.81 3.66
C ARG A 15 5.73 -0.15 2.63
N ILE A 16 6.31 0.74 1.83
CA ILE A 16 5.60 1.46 0.77
C ILE A 16 6.19 1.03 -0.55
N PRO A 17 5.40 0.50 -1.49
CA PRO A 17 5.88 0.13 -2.81
C PRO A 17 6.40 1.35 -3.56
N ALA A 18 7.31 1.11 -4.51
CA ALA A 18 7.78 2.13 -5.43
C ALA A 18 6.62 2.73 -6.23
N VAL A 19 6.87 3.90 -6.83
CA VAL A 19 5.89 4.63 -7.64
C VAL A 19 5.32 3.74 -8.74
N GLY A 20 4.01 3.51 -8.70
CA GLY A 20 3.30 2.71 -9.68
C GLY A 20 3.09 3.45 -11.01
N MET A 21 2.81 2.69 -12.08
CA MET A 21 2.52 3.27 -13.40
C MET A 21 1.30 4.22 -13.37
N TRP A 22 0.33 3.94 -12.52
CA TRP A 22 -0.87 4.77 -12.34
C TRP A 22 -0.57 6.16 -11.75
N GLU A 23 0.59 6.34 -11.12
CA GLU A 23 1.06 7.64 -10.63
C GLU A 23 1.82 8.46 -11.69
N LYS A 24 2.09 7.86 -12.85
CA LYS A 24 2.90 8.42 -13.94
C LYS A 24 2.09 8.74 -15.19
N THR A 25 0.77 8.74 -15.10
CA THR A 25 -0.14 8.94 -16.24
C THR A 25 0.03 10.30 -16.92
N CYS A 26 0.36 11.35 -16.16
CA CYS A 26 0.56 12.70 -16.69
C CYS A 26 2.02 12.98 -17.11
N GLY A 27 2.93 12.03 -16.89
CA GLY A 27 4.35 12.18 -17.19
C GLY A 27 5.22 11.53 -16.12
N LYS A 28 6.53 11.57 -16.33
CA LYS A 28 7.52 10.94 -15.44
C LYS A 28 8.44 11.99 -14.83
N HIS A 29 8.73 11.84 -13.56
CA HIS A 29 9.81 12.56 -12.87
C HIS A 29 10.83 11.54 -12.36
N PRO A 30 12.13 11.74 -12.56
CA PRO A 30 13.16 10.74 -12.24
C PRO A 30 13.13 10.27 -10.78
N THR A 31 12.89 11.19 -9.86
CA THR A 31 12.90 10.93 -8.41
C THR A 31 11.52 11.07 -7.77
N GLN A 32 10.44 10.86 -8.53
CA GLN A 32 9.08 10.94 -7.99
C GLN A 32 8.92 10.05 -6.77
N LYS A 33 8.34 10.61 -5.71
CA LYS A 33 8.04 9.84 -4.49
C LYS A 33 6.65 9.20 -4.57
N PRO A 34 6.44 8.04 -3.95
CA PRO A 34 5.12 7.42 -3.89
C PRO A 34 4.10 8.32 -3.20
N LEU A 35 2.93 8.50 -3.80
CA LEU A 35 1.85 9.32 -3.24
C LEU A 35 1.44 8.85 -1.84
N ARG A 36 1.44 7.54 -1.62
CA ARG A 36 1.10 6.94 -0.33
C ARG A 36 2.05 7.36 0.80
N LEU A 37 3.33 7.56 0.50
CA LEU A 37 4.30 8.05 1.48
C LEU A 37 3.93 9.45 1.97
N LEU A 38 3.73 10.38 1.03
CA LEU A 38 3.40 11.77 1.35
C LEU A 38 2.02 11.87 2.01
N TYR A 39 1.05 11.10 1.54
CA TYR A 39 -0.28 11.02 2.16
C TYR A 39 -0.19 10.65 3.65
N ARG A 40 0.62 9.63 3.99
CA ARG A 40 0.82 9.21 5.39
C ARG A 40 1.51 10.27 6.23
N ILE A 41 2.58 10.87 5.69
CA ILE A 41 3.34 11.92 6.39
C ILE A 41 2.41 13.09 6.71
N ILE A 42 1.70 13.59 5.72
CA ILE A 42 0.83 14.76 5.85
C ILE A 42 -0.30 14.48 6.85
N LEU A 43 -0.94 13.31 6.74
CA LEU A 43 -2.01 12.94 7.65
C LEU A 43 -1.53 12.79 9.11
N ALA A 44 -0.28 12.39 9.29
CA ALA A 44 0.32 12.20 10.61
C ALA A 44 0.76 13.50 11.28
N SER A 45 1.11 14.52 10.49
CA SER A 45 1.80 15.73 10.98
C SER A 45 1.00 17.01 10.84
N THR A 46 -0.18 16.97 10.21
CA THR A 46 -0.97 18.18 9.92
C THR A 46 -2.46 17.96 10.16
N ASN A 47 -3.22 19.05 10.31
CA ASN A 47 -4.67 19.09 10.36
C ASN A 47 -5.25 19.58 9.03
N GLU A 48 -6.56 19.39 8.82
CA GLU A 48 -7.26 19.98 7.68
C GLU A 48 -7.17 21.51 7.73
N GLY A 49 -6.95 22.12 6.57
CA GLY A 49 -6.77 23.57 6.43
C GLY A 49 -5.33 24.05 6.65
N ASP A 50 -4.44 23.25 7.21
CA ASP A 50 -3.04 23.61 7.36
C ASP A 50 -2.37 23.85 6.00
N THR A 51 -1.30 24.66 6.00
CA THR A 51 -0.51 24.95 4.80
C THR A 51 0.78 24.16 4.81
N ILE A 52 1.03 23.44 3.74
CA ILE A 52 2.22 22.62 3.52
C ILE A 52 3.12 23.33 2.51
N LEU A 53 4.37 23.53 2.88
CA LEU A 53 5.41 24.05 2.00
C LEU A 53 6.34 22.92 1.54
N ASP A 54 6.53 22.81 0.22
CA ASP A 54 7.55 21.96 -0.39
C ASP A 54 8.47 22.82 -1.27
N PRO A 55 9.67 23.15 -0.81
CA PRO A 55 10.59 24.01 -1.57
C PRO A 55 11.28 23.29 -2.74
N PHE A 56 11.03 21.98 -2.92
CA PHE A 56 11.59 21.16 -4.00
C PHE A 56 10.47 20.28 -4.59
N ALA A 57 9.41 20.92 -5.06
CA ALA A 57 8.13 20.28 -5.35
C ALA A 57 8.21 19.21 -6.45
N GLY A 58 9.14 19.31 -7.40
CA GLY A 58 9.29 18.36 -8.51
C GLY A 58 7.98 18.12 -9.24
N SER A 59 7.52 16.89 -9.25
CA SER A 59 6.22 16.50 -9.83
C SER A 59 5.01 16.76 -8.91
N SER A 60 5.19 17.53 -7.84
CA SER A 60 4.15 17.92 -6.87
C SER A 60 3.42 16.76 -6.19
N THR A 61 4.09 15.67 -5.87
CA THR A 61 3.46 14.57 -5.14
C THR A 61 2.97 15.00 -3.76
N THR A 62 3.73 15.87 -3.08
CA THR A 62 3.33 16.52 -1.82
C THR A 62 2.06 17.34 -2.00
N GLY A 63 1.95 18.12 -3.07
CA GLY A 63 0.79 18.96 -3.36
C GLY A 63 -0.47 18.13 -3.66
N ILE A 64 -0.32 17.01 -4.38
CA ILE A 64 -1.43 16.08 -4.61
C ILE A 64 -1.92 15.49 -3.29
N ALA A 65 -1.02 15.02 -2.45
CA ALA A 65 -1.37 14.46 -1.15
C ALA A 65 -2.04 15.51 -0.24
N ALA A 66 -1.53 16.73 -0.25
CA ALA A 66 -2.11 17.87 0.48
C ALA A 66 -3.55 18.15 0.04
N ASN A 67 -3.78 18.28 -1.26
CA ASN A 67 -5.12 18.54 -1.81
C ASN A 67 -6.10 17.40 -1.50
N LEU A 68 -5.68 16.14 -1.61
CA LEU A 68 -6.51 14.98 -1.25
C LEU A 68 -6.91 14.94 0.22
N LEU A 69 -6.15 15.61 1.06
CA LEU A 69 -6.37 15.68 2.51
C LEU A 69 -6.95 17.02 2.98
N ASN A 70 -7.41 17.88 2.07
CA ASN A 70 -7.94 19.22 2.36
C ASN A 70 -6.91 20.14 3.08
N ARG A 71 -5.64 20.05 2.66
CA ARG A 71 -4.58 20.96 3.09
C ARG A 71 -4.26 21.95 1.98
N ASN A 72 -3.84 23.15 2.37
CA ASN A 72 -3.28 24.13 1.44
C ASN A 72 -1.86 23.71 1.05
N PHE A 73 -1.42 24.08 -0.15
CA PHE A 73 -0.10 23.71 -0.65
C PHE A 73 0.61 24.88 -1.31
N ILE A 74 1.86 25.07 -0.94
CA ILE A 74 2.80 25.98 -1.59
C ILE A 74 3.98 25.12 -2.04
N GLY A 75 4.20 25.06 -3.36
CA GLY A 75 5.34 24.34 -3.96
C GLY A 75 6.27 25.29 -4.68
N ILE A 76 7.56 25.08 -4.53
CA ILE A 76 8.60 25.80 -5.27
C ILE A 76 9.33 24.79 -6.15
N GLU A 77 9.46 25.12 -7.42
CA GLU A 77 10.18 24.32 -8.41
C GLU A 77 10.83 25.26 -9.41
N GLN A 78 12.08 24.99 -9.77
CA GLN A 78 12.83 25.83 -10.71
C GLN A 78 12.73 25.35 -12.16
N ASP A 79 12.44 24.06 -12.36
CA ASP A 79 12.35 23.46 -13.67
C ASP A 79 10.95 23.65 -14.25
N SER A 80 10.86 24.34 -15.39
CA SER A 80 9.59 24.64 -16.05
C SER A 80 8.83 23.39 -16.47
N ASP A 81 9.53 22.33 -16.90
CA ASP A 81 8.88 21.08 -17.34
C ASP A 81 8.23 20.37 -16.16
N PHE A 82 8.85 20.43 -14.99
CA PHE A 82 8.29 19.88 -13.77
C PHE A 82 7.17 20.74 -13.20
N ILE A 83 7.21 22.05 -13.38
CA ILE A 83 6.08 22.94 -13.08
C ILE A 83 4.86 22.55 -13.92
N GLU A 84 5.04 22.37 -15.23
CA GLU A 84 3.94 21.98 -16.12
C GLU A 84 3.44 20.56 -15.82
N LEU A 85 4.33 19.63 -15.51
CA LEU A 85 3.95 18.29 -15.02
C LEU A 85 3.11 18.37 -13.74
N SER A 86 3.52 19.21 -12.79
CA SER A 86 2.81 19.44 -11.53
C SER A 86 1.40 19.98 -11.76
N LYS A 87 1.24 20.95 -12.65
CA LYS A 87 -0.06 21.51 -13.01
C LYS A 87 -0.99 20.42 -13.58
N ARG A 88 -0.53 19.68 -14.61
CA ARG A 88 -1.31 18.58 -15.22
C ARG A 88 -1.73 17.53 -14.19
N ARG A 89 -0.83 17.14 -13.29
CA ARG A 89 -1.15 16.18 -12.23
C ARG A 89 -2.19 16.69 -11.26
N ARG A 90 -2.14 17.98 -10.90
CA ARG A 90 -3.12 18.62 -10.00
C ARG A 90 -4.46 18.84 -10.68
N GLU A 91 -4.48 19.22 -11.94
CA GLU A 91 -5.71 19.36 -12.72
C GLU A 91 -6.51 18.06 -12.81
N SER A 92 -5.83 16.91 -12.84
CA SER A 92 -6.52 15.62 -12.81
C SER A 92 -7.37 15.42 -11.54
N LEU A 93 -7.06 16.11 -10.45
CA LEU A 93 -7.85 16.08 -9.21
C LEU A 93 -9.14 16.91 -9.27
N ASN A 94 -9.27 17.79 -10.26
CA ASN A 94 -10.51 18.55 -10.49
C ASN A 94 -11.66 17.63 -10.93
N ASN A 95 -11.34 16.42 -11.38
CA ASN A 95 -12.35 15.40 -11.61
C ASN A 95 -12.65 14.66 -10.27
N PRO A 96 -13.87 14.83 -9.70
CA PRO A 96 -14.22 14.23 -8.42
C PRO A 96 -14.09 12.70 -8.41
N ILE A 97 -14.35 12.04 -9.54
CA ILE A 97 -14.26 10.58 -9.68
C ILE A 97 -12.80 10.14 -9.54
N GLU A 98 -11.89 10.83 -10.20
CA GLU A 98 -10.44 10.49 -10.12
C GLU A 98 -9.89 10.80 -8.74
N ALA A 99 -10.27 11.91 -8.13
CA ALA A 99 -9.88 12.24 -6.75
C ALA A 99 -10.38 11.18 -5.76
N GLN A 100 -11.63 10.72 -5.90
CA GLN A 100 -12.18 9.65 -5.05
C GLN A 100 -11.48 8.32 -5.27
N LYS A 101 -11.14 7.96 -6.51
CA LYS A 101 -10.36 6.74 -6.81
C LYS A 101 -8.98 6.78 -6.14
N LEU A 102 -8.31 7.93 -6.18
CA LEU A 102 -7.02 8.11 -5.51
C LEU A 102 -7.15 8.01 -4.00
N LEU A 103 -8.15 8.69 -3.40
CA LEU A 103 -8.44 8.60 -1.98
C LEU A 103 -8.72 7.17 -1.54
N LYS A 104 -9.51 6.43 -2.31
CA LYS A 104 -9.77 5.02 -2.05
C LYS A 104 -8.46 4.23 -2.05
N LYS A 105 -7.59 4.40 -3.06
CA LYS A 105 -6.26 3.76 -3.10
C LYS A 105 -5.36 4.15 -1.92
N MET A 106 -5.49 5.37 -1.38
CA MET A 106 -4.68 5.80 -0.23
C MET A 106 -5.21 5.23 1.08
N ARG A 107 -6.54 5.12 1.21
CA ARG A 107 -7.23 4.55 2.39
C ARG A 107 -7.19 3.03 2.41
N GLU A 108 -7.29 2.42 1.26
CA GLU A 108 -6.88 1.04 1.09
C GLU A 108 -5.37 1.03 1.37
N THR A 109 -5.01 0.95 2.67
CA THR A 109 -3.83 0.15 2.92
C THR A 109 -4.07 -1.09 2.05
N PRO A 110 -3.10 -1.57 1.29
CA PRO A 110 -3.06 -2.98 1.13
C PRO A 110 -3.05 -3.43 2.61
N GLU A 111 -4.15 -3.89 3.16
CA GLU A 111 -3.99 -4.99 4.04
C GLU A 111 -2.97 -5.79 3.28
N GLU A 112 -1.76 -5.88 3.82
CA GLU A 112 -0.86 -6.91 3.37
C GLU A 112 -1.65 -8.16 3.72
N THR A 113 -2.54 -8.48 2.80
CA THR A 113 -3.23 -9.75 2.80
C THR A 113 -2.12 -10.67 2.44
N THR A 114 -1.33 -11.00 3.44
CA THR A 114 -0.19 -11.88 3.27
C THR A 114 -0.81 -13.21 2.92
N VAL A 115 -0.86 -13.48 1.64
CA VAL A 115 -1.26 -14.80 1.14
C VAL A 115 -0.04 -15.69 1.34
N LEU A 116 -0.10 -16.56 2.29
CA LEU A 116 0.89 -17.62 2.38
C LEU A 116 0.59 -18.65 1.30
N VAL A 117 1.49 -18.80 0.36
CA VAL A 117 1.42 -19.86 -0.65
C VAL A 117 2.05 -21.11 -0.04
N ASN A 118 1.24 -22.13 0.19
CA ASN A 118 1.71 -23.42 0.68
C ASN A 118 1.55 -24.49 -0.40
N HIS A 119 2.68 -25.07 -0.79
CA HIS A 119 2.71 -26.22 -1.69
C HIS A 119 2.50 -27.49 -0.88
N ALA A 120 1.32 -28.10 -1.00
CA ALA A 120 1.00 -29.37 -0.35
C ALA A 120 1.27 -30.56 -1.29
N ARG A 121 1.75 -31.67 -0.73
CA ARG A 121 1.71 -32.93 -1.46
C ARG A 121 0.26 -33.38 -1.60
N THR A 122 -0.09 -34.07 -2.67
CA THR A 122 -1.49 -34.47 -2.95
C THR A 122 -2.17 -35.14 -1.76
N LYS A 123 -1.48 -36.05 -1.08
CA LYS A 123 -2.01 -36.72 0.13
C LYS A 123 -2.25 -35.79 1.30
N ASP A 124 -1.38 -34.83 1.48
CA ASP A 124 -1.52 -33.84 2.57
C ASP A 124 -2.59 -32.82 2.27
N TYR A 125 -2.81 -32.49 0.98
CA TYR A 125 -3.82 -31.55 0.52
C TYR A 125 -5.24 -32.03 0.90
N GLU A 126 -5.59 -33.25 0.56
CA GLU A 126 -6.90 -33.83 0.88
C GLU A 126 -7.15 -33.88 2.38
N LEU A 127 -6.15 -34.27 3.17
CA LEU A 127 -6.22 -34.30 4.61
C LEU A 127 -6.39 -32.90 5.23
N MET A 128 -5.71 -31.90 4.69
CA MET A 128 -5.82 -30.50 5.13
C MET A 128 -7.20 -29.93 4.84
N ILE A 129 -7.78 -30.26 3.69
CA ILE A 129 -9.15 -29.87 3.33
C ILE A 129 -10.16 -30.53 4.28
N GLU A 130 -10.06 -31.82 4.47
CA GLU A 130 -10.99 -32.59 5.30
C GLU A 130 -10.98 -32.12 6.77
N LYS A 131 -9.79 -31.87 7.33
CA LYS A 131 -9.63 -31.48 8.75
C LYS A 131 -9.74 -29.98 8.99
N GLY A 132 -9.79 -29.15 7.94
CA GLY A 132 -9.74 -27.68 8.08
C GLY A 132 -8.47 -27.16 8.75
N MET A 133 -7.38 -27.95 8.72
CA MET A 133 -6.10 -27.62 9.33
C MET A 133 -4.99 -27.61 8.28
N CYS A 134 -4.13 -26.61 8.34
CA CYS A 134 -3.00 -26.49 7.41
C CYS A 134 -1.67 -26.61 8.18
N TYR A 135 -0.84 -27.56 7.77
CA TYR A 135 0.53 -27.69 8.27
C TYR A 135 1.47 -26.86 7.40
N LEU A 136 1.95 -25.78 7.95
CA LEU A 136 2.85 -24.88 7.23
C LEU A 136 4.30 -25.24 7.52
N ARG A 137 5.04 -25.62 6.47
CA ARG A 137 6.51 -25.65 6.55
C ARG A 137 7.05 -24.27 6.14
N ALA A 138 7.53 -23.51 7.09
CA ALA A 138 8.21 -22.25 6.85
C ALA A 138 9.72 -22.46 6.91
N GLY A 139 10.36 -22.43 5.74
CA GLY A 139 11.81 -22.42 5.60
C GLY A 139 12.51 -23.76 5.83
N ASP A 140 13.80 -23.77 5.49
CA ASP A 140 14.68 -24.93 5.67
C ASP A 140 14.87 -25.22 7.17
N SER A 141 14.21 -26.23 7.60
CA SER A 141 14.55 -27.10 8.72
C SER A 141 14.38 -26.69 10.17
N LYS A 142 14.18 -25.46 10.62
CA LYS A 142 14.14 -25.21 12.08
C LYS A 142 13.26 -24.06 12.59
N GLY A 143 12.39 -23.47 11.81
CA GLY A 143 11.52 -22.38 12.28
C GLY A 143 10.04 -22.73 12.21
N SER A 144 9.35 -22.76 13.32
CA SER A 144 7.89 -22.70 13.32
C SER A 144 7.44 -21.35 12.76
N LEU A 145 6.44 -21.33 11.88
CA LEU A 145 5.83 -20.10 11.36
C LEU A 145 5.34 -19.18 12.49
N LEU A 146 5.02 -19.74 13.65
CA LEU A 146 4.63 -19.04 14.86
C LEU A 146 5.71 -18.13 15.43
N VAL A 147 6.96 -18.32 15.02
CA VAL A 147 8.11 -17.50 15.48
C VAL A 147 8.43 -16.37 14.50
N GLN A 148 7.84 -16.37 13.30
CA GLN A 148 8.07 -15.30 12.31
C GLN A 148 7.17 -14.11 12.61
N LYS A 149 7.77 -12.93 12.82
CA LYS A 149 7.05 -11.65 12.89
C LYS A 149 6.23 -11.46 11.62
N GLY A 150 4.93 -11.39 11.73
CA GLY A 150 4.02 -11.19 10.60
C GLY A 150 2.95 -12.27 10.43
N PHE A 151 2.99 -13.35 11.21
CA PHE A 151 1.94 -14.37 11.18
C PHE A 151 0.56 -13.78 11.54
N GLU A 152 0.54 -12.82 12.43
CA GLU A 152 -0.68 -12.09 12.84
C GLU A 152 -1.33 -11.31 11.69
N ARG A 153 -0.60 -11.07 10.60
CA ARG A 153 -1.06 -10.37 9.40
C ARG A 153 -1.52 -11.30 8.28
N LEU A 154 -1.38 -12.61 8.50
CA LEU A 154 -1.85 -13.60 7.55
C LEU A 154 -3.39 -13.55 7.47
N GLY A 155 -3.92 -13.14 6.33
CA GLY A 155 -5.36 -13.10 6.08
C GLY A 155 -5.86 -14.32 5.31
N TYR A 156 -5.00 -14.90 4.48
CA TYR A 156 -5.37 -16.02 3.62
C TYR A 156 -4.21 -16.99 3.44
N ILE A 157 -4.56 -18.23 3.17
CA ILE A 157 -3.63 -19.29 2.76
C ILE A 157 -4.07 -19.79 1.39
N LEU A 158 -3.16 -19.78 0.43
CA LEU A 158 -3.33 -20.49 -0.84
C LEU A 158 -2.69 -21.86 -0.74
N LEU A 159 -3.51 -22.89 -0.70
CA LEU A 159 -3.07 -24.26 -0.79
C LEU A 159 -3.08 -24.69 -2.25
N HIS A 160 -1.98 -25.25 -2.74
CA HIS A 160 -1.92 -25.77 -4.10
C HIS A 160 -1.09 -27.07 -4.16
N THR A 161 -1.42 -27.88 -5.12
CA THR A 161 -0.62 -29.02 -5.57
C THR A 161 -0.02 -28.72 -6.94
N ASN A 162 0.88 -29.49 -7.45
CA ASN A 162 1.63 -29.29 -8.71
C ASN A 162 0.76 -28.87 -9.93
N GLY A 163 0.10 -27.71 -9.83
CA GLY A 163 -0.58 -27.05 -10.95
C GLY A 163 -2.05 -27.44 -11.17
N GLU A 164 -2.57 -28.44 -10.49
CA GLU A 164 -3.91 -28.97 -10.80
C GLU A 164 -5.01 -28.52 -9.81
N ASN A 165 -4.67 -28.26 -8.56
CA ASN A 165 -5.62 -27.84 -7.53
C ASN A 165 -5.09 -26.65 -6.75
N ALA A 166 -5.85 -25.58 -6.72
CA ALA A 166 -5.54 -24.43 -5.89
C ALA A 166 -6.81 -23.97 -5.15
N GLN A 167 -6.71 -23.82 -3.84
CA GLN A 167 -7.83 -23.35 -3.03
C GLN A 167 -7.36 -22.27 -2.05
N LEU A 168 -8.11 -21.19 -1.98
CA LEU A 168 -7.85 -20.06 -1.11
C LEU A 168 -8.69 -20.16 0.15
N PHE A 169 -8.05 -20.20 1.30
CA PHE A 169 -8.69 -20.20 2.61
C PHE A 169 -8.51 -18.86 3.29
N LYS A 170 -9.62 -18.31 3.77
CA LYS A 170 -9.59 -17.16 4.67
C LYS A 170 -9.35 -17.66 6.09
N LEU A 171 -8.38 -17.06 6.77
CA LEU A 171 -8.15 -17.35 8.18
C LEU A 171 -9.21 -16.64 9.02
N SER A 172 -9.95 -17.38 9.82
CA SER A 172 -10.76 -16.80 10.90
C SER A 172 -9.83 -16.33 12.01
N LYS A 173 -9.98 -15.08 12.42
CA LYS A 173 -9.34 -14.54 13.62
C LYS A 173 -10.00 -15.09 14.86
#